data_1995841c01a44f86045b2c8aaa505a85
#
_entry.id   1995841c01a44f86045b2c8aaa505a85
#
_cell.length_a   1.000
_cell.length_b   1.000
_cell.length_c   1.000
_cell.angle_alpha   90.00
_cell.angle_beta   90.00
_cell.angle_gamma   90.00
#
_symmetry.space_group_name_H-M   'P 1'
#
loop_
_entity.id
_entity.type
_entity.pdbx_description
1 polymer ?
#
loop_
_entity_poly.entity_id
_entity_poly.type
_entity_poly.pdbx_seq_one_letter_code
_entity_poly.pdbx_strand_id
1 'polypeptide(L)'
;MLKPRSIHLVVKENSRKITCQASTIADDRVPDMEKRKLMNLLLLGALSLPSAGMLGPYATFFAPPGSGGDSGGTIAKDAIGNDVIASQWLKTHNPGDRTLTQGLKGDPTYLVVENDGTLATFGINAVCTHLGCVVPWNKAENKFLCPCHGSQYNYQGKVVRGPAPLSLALAHADVDDGKVLFVPWVETDFRTGDAPWWA
;
A
#
# COMPACT_ATOMS: atom_id res chain seq x y z
N MET A 1 10.43 103.75 -23.34
CA MET A 1 11.19 102.55 -23.62
C MET A 1 11.92 102.16 -22.30
N LEU A 2 11.39 101.26 -21.53
CA LEU A 2 11.97 100.80 -20.28
C LEU A 2 12.61 99.41 -20.46
N LYS A 3 13.88 99.31 -20.18
CA LYS A 3 14.72 98.13 -20.36
C LYS A 3 14.50 97.18 -19.14
N PRO A 4 14.24 95.92 -19.34
CA PRO A 4 14.07 95.00 -18.19
C PRO A 4 15.41 94.67 -17.53
N ARG A 5 15.42 94.81 -16.20
CA ARG A 5 16.52 94.39 -15.33
C ARG A 5 16.48 92.85 -15.13
N SER A 6 17.51 92.13 -15.58
CA SER A 6 17.66 90.72 -15.24
C SER A 6 18.17 90.57 -13.83
N ILE A 7 17.43 89.88 -13.00
CA ILE A 7 17.83 89.48 -11.65
C ILE A 7 18.54 88.09 -11.75
N HIS A 8 19.85 88.09 -11.56
CA HIS A 8 20.60 86.87 -11.40
C HIS A 8 20.42 86.38 -9.97
N LEU A 9 19.64 85.31 -9.82
CA LEU A 9 19.59 84.51 -8.57
C LEU A 9 20.82 83.61 -8.48
N VAL A 10 21.79 83.92 -7.63
CA VAL A 10 22.90 83.05 -7.30
C VAL A 10 22.39 81.99 -6.29
N VAL A 11 22.04 80.84 -6.82
CA VAL A 11 21.77 79.66 -5.99
C VAL A 11 23.10 79.11 -5.50
N LYS A 12 23.37 79.33 -4.21
CA LYS A 12 24.54 78.71 -3.56
C LYS A 12 24.24 77.25 -3.28
N GLU A 13 24.68 76.37 -4.19
CA GLU A 13 24.56 74.92 -4.06
C GLU A 13 25.49 74.44 -2.96
N ASN A 14 24.89 74.14 -1.77
CA ASN A 14 25.60 73.60 -0.65
C ASN A 14 25.72 72.08 -0.82
N SER A 15 26.66 71.65 -1.68
CA SER A 15 26.96 70.25 -1.91
C SER A 15 27.53 69.64 -0.63
N ARG A 16 26.65 69.06 0.20
CA ARG A 16 27.06 68.16 1.24
C ARG A 16 27.58 66.86 0.59
N LYS A 17 28.89 66.71 0.52
CA LYS A 17 29.50 65.44 0.19
C LYS A 17 29.10 64.42 1.27
N ILE A 18 28.19 63.54 0.91
CA ILE A 18 27.91 62.33 1.73
C ILE A 18 29.07 61.41 1.51
N THR A 19 30.07 61.44 2.37
CA THR A 19 31.09 60.40 2.47
C THR A 19 30.48 59.22 3.17
N CYS A 20 30.13 58.19 2.39
CA CYS A 20 29.92 56.88 2.96
C CYS A 20 31.25 56.38 3.53
N GLN A 21 31.46 56.55 4.82
CA GLN A 21 32.50 55.77 5.50
C GLN A 21 32.01 54.31 5.49
N ALA A 22 32.58 53.51 4.58
CA ALA A 22 32.53 52.07 4.75
C ALA A 22 33.26 51.79 6.06
N SER A 23 32.49 51.53 7.12
CA SER A 23 33.06 50.95 8.33
C SER A 23 33.73 49.66 7.89
N THR A 24 35.03 49.55 8.00
CA THR A 24 35.73 48.28 7.91
C THR A 24 35.03 47.34 8.88
N ILE A 25 34.20 46.46 8.35
CA ILE A 25 33.62 45.38 9.16
C ILE A 25 34.89 44.62 9.63
N ALA A 26 35.12 44.67 10.95
CA ALA A 26 36.23 43.98 11.55
C ALA A 26 36.21 42.53 11.03
N ASP A 27 37.34 42.04 10.60
CA ASP A 27 37.59 40.69 10.02
C ASP A 27 37.19 39.57 10.98
N ASP A 28 36.76 39.91 12.19
CA ASP A 28 36.29 39.03 13.27
C ASP A 28 34.79 38.65 13.21
N ARG A 29 34.05 39.06 12.17
CA ARG A 29 32.60 38.70 11.99
C ARG A 29 32.36 37.63 10.95
N VAL A 30 33.34 37.18 10.21
CA VAL A 30 33.20 36.06 9.33
C VAL A 30 33.42 34.79 10.14
N PRO A 31 32.37 33.94 10.32
CA PRO A 31 32.58 32.68 11.03
C PRO A 31 33.68 31.88 10.39
N ASP A 32 34.65 31.46 11.20
CA ASP A 32 35.75 30.61 10.87
C ASP A 32 35.24 29.40 10.05
N MET A 33 35.94 28.99 8.99
CA MET A 33 35.49 27.92 8.10
C MET A 33 35.29 26.60 8.84
N GLU A 34 36.04 26.36 9.92
CA GLU A 34 35.85 25.18 10.77
C GLU A 34 34.53 25.27 11.57
N LYS A 35 34.23 26.42 12.12
CA LYS A 35 32.97 26.69 12.81
C LYS A 35 31.78 26.55 11.86
N ARG A 36 31.90 27.00 10.61
CA ARG A 36 30.88 26.80 9.59
C ARG A 36 30.67 25.32 9.26
N LYS A 37 31.72 24.55 9.12
CA LYS A 37 31.66 23.09 8.90
C LYS A 37 30.95 22.40 10.08
N LEU A 38 31.32 22.76 11.31
CA LEU A 38 30.70 22.22 12.51
C LEU A 38 29.20 22.56 12.58
N MET A 39 28.83 23.81 12.31
CA MET A 39 27.41 24.25 12.27
C MET A 39 26.63 23.51 11.20
N ASN A 40 27.20 23.33 10.01
CA ASN A 40 26.54 22.57 8.93
C ASN A 40 26.37 21.09 9.31
N LEU A 41 27.35 20.47 9.96
CA LEU A 41 27.25 19.09 10.45
C LEU A 41 26.16 18.96 11.52
N LEU A 42 26.08 19.91 12.46
CA LEU A 42 25.05 19.93 13.49
C LEU A 42 23.65 20.12 12.87
N LEU A 43 23.51 21.00 11.89
CA LEU A 43 22.25 21.21 11.17
C LEU A 43 21.85 19.95 10.37
N LEU A 44 22.79 19.34 9.67
CA LEU A 44 22.54 18.09 8.95
C LEU A 44 22.12 17.00 9.92
N GLY A 45 22.79 16.81 11.04
CA GLY A 45 22.42 15.85 12.07
C GLY A 45 21.06 16.14 12.69
N ALA A 46 20.78 17.39 13.01
CA ALA A 46 19.50 17.82 13.58
C ALA A 46 18.32 17.62 12.64
N LEU A 47 18.51 17.74 11.32
CA LEU A 47 17.47 17.52 10.32
C LEU A 47 17.37 16.05 9.92
N SER A 48 18.50 15.33 9.78
CA SER A 48 18.50 13.96 9.28
C SER A 48 17.89 12.96 10.26
N LEU A 49 18.11 13.09 11.56
CA LEU A 49 17.58 12.17 12.56
C LEU A 49 16.04 12.15 12.61
N PRO A 50 15.36 13.29 12.78
CA PRO A 50 13.90 13.29 12.76
C PRO A 50 13.33 12.95 11.38
N SER A 51 14.00 13.35 10.28
CA SER A 51 13.55 12.99 8.95
C SER A 51 13.65 11.48 8.69
N ALA A 52 14.74 10.84 9.09
CA ALA A 52 14.88 9.39 8.99
C ALA A 52 13.87 8.65 9.88
N GLY A 53 13.62 9.17 11.09
CA GLY A 53 12.62 8.63 12.01
C GLY A 53 11.18 8.72 11.47
N MET A 54 10.87 9.72 10.66
CA MET A 54 9.56 9.88 10.01
C MET A 54 9.47 9.10 8.69
N LEU A 55 10.52 9.15 7.86
CA LEU A 55 10.52 8.52 6.55
C LEU A 55 10.61 6.99 6.63
N GLY A 56 11.28 6.45 7.64
CA GLY A 56 11.37 4.99 7.85
C GLY A 56 10.00 4.33 7.96
N PRO A 57 9.19 4.64 8.96
CA PRO A 57 7.82 4.11 9.11
C PRO A 57 6.91 4.43 7.92
N TYR A 58 7.06 5.62 7.33
CA TYR A 58 6.31 5.99 6.13
C TYR A 58 6.66 5.10 4.93
N ALA A 59 7.93 4.83 4.68
CA ALA A 59 8.35 3.95 3.60
C ALA A 59 7.93 2.49 3.84
N THR A 60 7.99 2.00 5.10
CA THR A 60 7.54 0.64 5.43
C THR A 60 6.03 0.47 5.32
N PHE A 61 5.26 1.55 5.46
CA PHE A 61 3.81 1.51 5.24
C PHE A 61 3.45 1.11 3.80
N PHE A 62 4.28 1.49 2.82
CA PHE A 62 4.08 1.09 1.41
C PHE A 62 4.71 -0.26 1.07
N ALA A 63 5.50 -0.85 1.97
CA ALA A 63 6.01 -2.20 1.77
C ALA A 63 4.89 -3.20 2.09
N PRO A 64 4.49 -4.07 1.14
CA PRO A 64 3.46 -5.06 1.42
C PRO A 64 3.92 -5.96 2.57
N PRO A 65 3.08 -6.20 3.59
CA PRO A 65 3.40 -7.14 4.65
C PRO A 65 3.56 -8.54 4.02
N GLY A 66 4.71 -9.16 4.21
CA GLY A 66 4.93 -10.54 3.81
C GLY A 66 5.69 -10.80 2.52
N SER A 67 6.37 -9.79 1.92
CA SER A 67 7.29 -10.05 0.80
C SER A 67 8.60 -10.78 1.21
N GLY A 68 8.68 -11.23 2.44
CA GLY A 68 9.87 -11.85 3.04
C GLY A 68 9.80 -13.38 3.21
N GLY A 69 9.09 -14.10 2.35
CA GLY A 69 9.06 -15.56 2.38
C GLY A 69 9.54 -16.15 1.05
N ASP A 70 10.61 -16.90 1.11
CA ASP A 70 11.32 -17.54 0.00
C ASP A 70 10.50 -18.63 -0.75
N SER A 71 9.22 -18.80 -0.42
CA SER A 71 8.30 -19.78 -1.04
C SER A 71 7.04 -19.17 -1.67
N GLY A 72 6.93 -17.84 -1.81
CA GLY A 72 5.81 -17.19 -2.50
C GLY A 72 4.42 -17.37 -1.88
N GLY A 73 4.31 -18.01 -0.70
CA GLY A 73 3.05 -18.31 -0.02
C GLY A 73 2.76 -17.37 1.16
N THR A 74 1.50 -17.32 1.55
CA THR A 74 1.03 -16.55 2.73
C THR A 74 0.25 -17.47 3.66
N ILE A 75 0.59 -17.48 4.95
CA ILE A 75 -0.17 -18.22 5.96
C ILE A 75 -1.59 -17.65 6.03
N ALA A 76 -2.59 -18.53 5.92
CA ALA A 76 -3.99 -18.14 6.07
C ALA A 76 -4.24 -17.61 7.48
N LYS A 77 -4.97 -16.51 7.59
CA LYS A 77 -5.35 -15.93 8.87
C LYS A 77 -6.87 -15.91 9.02
N ASP A 78 -7.32 -16.15 10.25
CA ASP A 78 -8.73 -16.05 10.58
C ASP A 78 -9.22 -14.59 10.69
N ALA A 79 -10.49 -14.38 11.00
CA ALA A 79 -11.11 -13.07 11.12
C ALA A 79 -10.49 -12.17 12.20
N ILE A 80 -9.77 -12.73 13.17
CA ILE A 80 -9.09 -12.00 14.26
C ILE A 80 -7.57 -11.92 14.07
N GLY A 81 -7.06 -12.46 12.94
CA GLY A 81 -5.66 -12.37 12.56
C GLY A 81 -4.76 -13.49 13.05
N ASN A 82 -5.31 -14.55 13.66
CA ASN A 82 -4.53 -15.73 14.04
C ASN A 82 -4.24 -16.62 12.83
N ASP A 83 -3.13 -17.36 12.91
CA ASP A 83 -2.78 -18.37 11.91
C ASP A 83 -3.82 -19.51 11.91
N VAL A 84 -4.28 -19.89 10.75
CA VAL A 84 -5.21 -21.02 10.59
C VAL A 84 -4.46 -22.34 10.71
N ILE A 85 -4.78 -23.11 11.75
CA ILE A 85 -4.24 -24.47 11.98
C ILE A 85 -5.24 -25.48 11.38
N ALA A 86 -4.79 -26.25 10.39
CA ALA A 86 -5.64 -27.16 9.62
C ALA A 86 -6.45 -28.15 10.51
N SER A 87 -5.80 -28.77 11.51
CA SER A 87 -6.46 -29.72 12.41
C SER A 87 -7.51 -29.08 13.33
N GLN A 88 -7.33 -27.83 13.73
CA GLN A 88 -8.32 -27.09 14.52
C GLN A 88 -9.46 -26.60 13.64
N TRP A 89 -9.15 -26.16 12.44
CA TRP A 89 -10.14 -25.68 11.46
C TRP A 89 -11.15 -26.76 11.13
N LEU A 90 -10.68 -27.96 10.82
CA LEU A 90 -11.56 -29.11 10.50
C LEU A 90 -12.42 -29.58 11.67
N LYS A 91 -12.05 -29.29 12.92
CA LYS A 91 -12.89 -29.59 14.10
C LYS A 91 -14.03 -28.59 14.29
N THR A 92 -13.86 -27.37 13.79
CA THR A 92 -14.82 -26.26 13.99
C THR A 92 -15.68 -26.00 12.77
N HIS A 93 -15.29 -26.48 11.59
CA HIS A 93 -16.00 -26.27 10.32
C HIS A 93 -16.51 -27.60 9.77
N ASN A 94 -17.75 -27.61 9.35
CA ASN A 94 -18.40 -28.81 8.83
C ASN A 94 -18.02 -29.08 7.37
N PRO A 95 -18.18 -30.33 6.90
CA PRO A 95 -18.09 -30.64 5.46
C PRO A 95 -18.97 -29.73 4.60
N GLY A 96 -18.41 -29.27 3.48
CA GLY A 96 -19.07 -28.34 2.57
C GLY A 96 -19.00 -26.86 2.99
N ASP A 97 -18.34 -26.56 4.10
CA ASP A 97 -18.19 -25.18 4.58
C ASP A 97 -17.20 -24.37 3.75
N ARG A 98 -17.50 -23.06 3.64
CA ARG A 98 -16.67 -22.07 2.99
C ARG A 98 -16.60 -20.84 3.87
N THR A 99 -15.52 -20.69 4.58
CA THR A 99 -15.33 -19.59 5.52
C THR A 99 -14.23 -18.68 5.02
N LEU A 100 -14.45 -17.36 5.13
CA LEU A 100 -13.48 -16.35 4.75
C LEU A 100 -12.28 -16.35 5.70
N THR A 101 -11.12 -16.33 5.08
CA THR A 101 -9.82 -16.14 5.72
C THR A 101 -9.08 -15.03 4.98
N GLN A 102 -8.00 -14.55 5.54
CA GLN A 102 -7.07 -13.67 4.82
C GLN A 102 -6.08 -14.54 4.04
N GLY A 103 -6.05 -14.34 2.72
CA GLY A 103 -5.20 -15.07 1.79
C GLY A 103 -4.03 -14.25 1.24
N LEU A 104 -3.67 -14.54 0.00
CA LEU A 104 -2.58 -13.86 -0.71
C LEU A 104 -2.79 -12.34 -0.74
N LYS A 105 -1.73 -11.59 -0.51
CA LYS A 105 -1.74 -10.11 -0.49
C LYS A 105 -2.74 -9.48 0.49
N GLY A 106 -3.27 -10.28 1.43
CA GLY A 106 -4.29 -9.85 2.37
C GLY A 106 -5.72 -9.91 1.84
N ASP A 107 -5.94 -10.42 0.64
CA ASP A 107 -7.27 -10.54 0.04
C ASP A 107 -8.16 -11.52 0.79
N PRO A 108 -9.47 -11.25 0.89
CA PRO A 108 -10.42 -12.21 1.44
C PRO A 108 -10.47 -13.46 0.56
N THR A 109 -10.15 -14.60 1.15
CA THR A 109 -10.06 -15.89 0.45
C THR A 109 -10.85 -16.93 1.21
N TYR A 110 -11.72 -17.65 0.53
CA TYR A 110 -12.45 -18.76 1.10
C TYR A 110 -11.55 -19.98 1.25
N LEU A 111 -11.44 -20.48 2.47
CA LEU A 111 -10.91 -21.79 2.75
C LEU A 111 -12.07 -22.79 2.68
N VAL A 112 -11.94 -23.78 1.81
CA VAL A 112 -13.00 -24.73 1.48
C VAL A 112 -12.76 -26.03 2.26
N VAL A 113 -13.80 -26.51 2.94
CA VAL A 113 -13.84 -27.87 3.49
C VAL A 113 -14.65 -28.73 2.53
N GLU A 114 -14.04 -29.77 2.00
CA GLU A 114 -14.71 -30.67 1.06
C GLU A 114 -15.79 -31.53 1.79
N ASN A 115 -16.64 -32.18 1.01
CA ASN A 115 -17.74 -32.97 1.55
C ASN A 115 -17.27 -34.24 2.32
N ASP A 116 -16.03 -34.66 2.10
CA ASP A 116 -15.39 -35.75 2.84
C ASP A 116 -14.77 -35.30 4.17
N GLY A 117 -14.85 -34.00 4.49
CA GLY A 117 -14.30 -33.43 5.71
C GLY A 117 -12.80 -33.09 5.63
N THR A 118 -12.21 -33.08 4.44
CA THR A 118 -10.83 -32.65 4.22
C THR A 118 -10.78 -31.18 3.77
N LEU A 119 -9.62 -30.57 3.89
CA LEU A 119 -9.39 -29.27 3.26
C LEU A 119 -9.22 -29.47 1.76
N ALA A 120 -9.87 -28.62 0.97
CA ALA A 120 -9.62 -28.54 -0.46
C ALA A 120 -8.18 -28.08 -0.72
N THR A 121 -7.58 -28.55 -1.79
CA THR A 121 -6.24 -28.13 -2.25
C THR A 121 -6.22 -26.74 -2.85
N PHE A 122 -7.35 -26.04 -2.85
CA PHE A 122 -7.49 -24.68 -3.38
C PHE A 122 -8.32 -23.79 -2.46
N GLY A 123 -7.95 -22.52 -2.45
CA GLY A 123 -8.75 -21.43 -1.91
C GLY A 123 -9.36 -20.59 -3.03
N ILE A 124 -10.50 -19.98 -2.75
CA ILE A 124 -11.21 -19.12 -3.72
C ILE A 124 -11.13 -17.68 -3.25
N ASN A 125 -10.48 -16.82 -4.01
CA ASN A 125 -10.46 -15.37 -3.74
C ASN A 125 -11.90 -14.83 -3.84
N ALA A 126 -12.35 -14.13 -2.80
CA ALA A 126 -13.72 -13.65 -2.71
C ALA A 126 -13.97 -12.34 -3.48
N VAL A 127 -12.96 -11.81 -4.16
CA VAL A 127 -13.06 -10.53 -4.88
C VAL A 127 -13.75 -10.70 -6.22
N CYS A 128 -14.91 -10.07 -6.40
CA CYS A 128 -15.69 -10.09 -7.63
C CYS A 128 -14.90 -9.48 -8.80
N THR A 129 -14.82 -10.21 -9.92
CA THR A 129 -14.09 -9.79 -11.11
C THR A 129 -14.78 -8.67 -11.90
N HIS A 130 -15.99 -8.25 -11.48
CA HIS A 130 -16.66 -7.09 -12.09
C HIS A 130 -16.06 -5.77 -11.59
N LEU A 131 -16.20 -5.46 -10.29
CA LEU A 131 -15.75 -4.19 -9.69
C LEU A 131 -15.18 -4.37 -8.26
N GLY A 132 -14.70 -5.55 -7.89
CA GLY A 132 -13.94 -5.76 -6.66
C GLY A 132 -14.77 -5.94 -5.38
N CYS A 133 -16.09 -6.13 -5.45
CA CYS A 133 -16.88 -6.41 -4.26
C CYS A 133 -16.55 -7.79 -3.68
N VAL A 134 -16.56 -7.91 -2.35
CA VAL A 134 -16.47 -9.22 -1.70
C VAL A 134 -17.76 -10.00 -1.93
N VAL A 135 -17.63 -11.23 -2.46
CA VAL A 135 -18.77 -12.08 -2.82
C VAL A 135 -19.06 -13.06 -1.70
N PRO A 136 -20.21 -12.95 -1.00
CA PRO A 136 -20.59 -13.90 0.02
C PRO A 136 -20.98 -15.27 -0.55
N TRP A 137 -20.71 -16.32 0.23
CA TRP A 137 -21.18 -17.66 -0.04
C TRP A 137 -22.64 -17.83 0.41
N ASN A 138 -23.52 -18.26 -0.50
CA ASN A 138 -24.88 -18.62 -0.18
C ASN A 138 -25.03 -20.15 -0.15
N LYS A 139 -25.07 -20.71 1.06
CA LYS A 139 -25.17 -22.16 1.27
C LYS A 139 -26.48 -22.74 0.74
N ALA A 140 -27.59 -21.98 0.80
CA ALA A 140 -28.90 -22.45 0.34
C ALA A 140 -28.96 -22.63 -1.18
N GLU A 141 -28.30 -21.78 -1.92
CA GLU A 141 -28.24 -21.85 -3.39
C GLU A 141 -26.99 -22.57 -3.92
N ASN A 142 -26.08 -22.94 -3.02
CA ASN A 142 -24.77 -23.53 -3.36
C ASN A 142 -24.00 -22.66 -4.38
N LYS A 143 -24.00 -21.33 -4.16
CA LYS A 143 -23.40 -20.34 -5.07
C LYS A 143 -22.79 -19.19 -4.31
N PHE A 144 -21.81 -18.54 -4.93
CA PHE A 144 -21.37 -17.23 -4.51
C PHE A 144 -22.22 -16.16 -5.24
N LEU A 145 -22.78 -15.22 -4.49
CA LEU A 145 -23.68 -14.20 -5.02
C LEU A 145 -23.14 -12.81 -4.71
N CYS A 146 -22.70 -12.09 -5.74
CA CYS A 146 -22.19 -10.74 -5.57
C CYS A 146 -23.35 -9.76 -5.26
N PRO A 147 -23.34 -9.07 -4.12
CA PRO A 147 -24.45 -8.19 -3.73
C PRO A 147 -24.49 -6.89 -4.52
N CYS A 148 -23.39 -6.50 -5.18
CA CYS A 148 -23.29 -5.21 -5.85
C CYS A 148 -24.10 -5.15 -7.15
N HIS A 149 -23.92 -6.14 -8.03
CA HIS A 149 -24.58 -6.16 -9.36
C HIS A 149 -25.08 -7.55 -9.77
N GLY A 150 -25.20 -8.47 -8.81
CA GLY A 150 -25.84 -9.77 -9.03
C GLY A 150 -25.03 -10.79 -9.81
N SER A 151 -23.71 -10.63 -9.92
CA SER A 151 -22.84 -11.67 -10.48
C SER A 151 -22.94 -12.95 -9.65
N GLN A 152 -23.01 -14.09 -10.31
CA GLN A 152 -23.15 -15.40 -9.68
C GLN A 152 -21.99 -16.31 -10.10
N TYR A 153 -21.50 -17.07 -9.12
CA TYR A 153 -20.46 -18.07 -9.33
C TYR A 153 -20.92 -19.38 -8.70
N ASN A 154 -20.54 -20.48 -9.32
CA ASN A 154 -20.84 -21.80 -8.76
C ASN A 154 -20.01 -22.08 -7.49
N TYR A 155 -20.20 -23.26 -6.89
CA TYR A 155 -19.51 -23.68 -5.66
C TYR A 155 -17.97 -23.74 -5.77
N GLN A 156 -17.40 -23.73 -6.96
CA GLN A 156 -15.95 -23.66 -7.23
C GLN A 156 -15.50 -22.24 -7.60
N GLY A 157 -16.38 -21.24 -7.59
CA GLY A 157 -16.05 -19.89 -7.97
C GLY A 157 -15.99 -19.64 -9.51
N LYS A 158 -16.47 -20.58 -10.32
CA LYS A 158 -16.63 -20.37 -11.78
C LYS A 158 -17.81 -19.44 -12.01
N VAL A 159 -17.64 -18.40 -12.84
CA VAL A 159 -18.71 -17.47 -13.19
C VAL A 159 -19.80 -18.21 -13.96
N VAL A 160 -21.07 -18.02 -13.56
CA VAL A 160 -22.25 -18.64 -14.19
C VAL A 160 -23.27 -17.62 -14.67
N ARG A 161 -23.26 -16.40 -14.10
CA ARG A 161 -24.19 -15.33 -14.48
C ARG A 161 -23.69 -13.96 -14.00
N GLY A 162 -24.09 -12.95 -14.71
CA GLY A 162 -24.01 -11.56 -14.28
C GLY A 162 -22.96 -10.75 -15.05
N PRO A 163 -22.70 -9.51 -14.65
CA PRO A 163 -21.76 -8.64 -15.36
C PRO A 163 -20.30 -9.02 -15.18
N ALA A 164 -19.96 -9.90 -14.22
CA ALA A 164 -18.58 -10.35 -14.02
C ALA A 164 -18.07 -11.11 -15.26
N PRO A 165 -16.96 -10.69 -15.86
CA PRO A 165 -16.44 -11.29 -17.09
C PRO A 165 -15.69 -12.60 -16.85
N LEU A 166 -15.15 -12.81 -15.65
CA LEU A 166 -14.21 -13.89 -15.34
C LEU A 166 -14.60 -14.61 -14.04
N SER A 167 -14.11 -15.85 -13.88
CA SER A 167 -14.25 -16.61 -12.64
C SER A 167 -13.44 -16.00 -11.51
N LEU A 168 -13.79 -16.30 -10.25
CA LEU A 168 -13.02 -15.89 -9.08
C LEU A 168 -11.60 -16.47 -9.16
N ALA A 169 -10.61 -15.72 -8.73
CA ALA A 169 -9.22 -16.18 -8.71
C ALA A 169 -9.06 -17.37 -7.74
N LEU A 170 -8.08 -18.23 -8.01
CA LEU A 170 -7.71 -19.35 -7.16
C LEU A 170 -6.33 -19.12 -6.53
N ALA A 171 -6.12 -19.77 -5.41
CA ALA A 171 -4.82 -19.99 -4.81
C ALA A 171 -4.73 -21.48 -4.43
N HIS A 172 -3.52 -22.05 -4.40
CA HIS A 172 -3.33 -23.34 -3.73
C HIS A 172 -3.55 -23.18 -2.24
N ALA A 173 -4.09 -24.19 -1.59
CA ALA A 173 -4.24 -24.28 -0.16
C ALA A 173 -3.45 -25.50 0.32
N ASP A 174 -2.23 -25.25 0.73
CA ASP A 174 -1.31 -26.27 1.22
C ASP A 174 -1.28 -26.28 2.76
N VAL A 175 -0.82 -27.36 3.35
CA VAL A 175 -0.60 -27.44 4.78
C VAL A 175 0.89 -27.63 5.05
N ASP A 176 1.50 -26.63 5.68
CA ASP A 176 2.89 -26.65 6.10
C ASP A 176 2.99 -26.44 7.60
N ASP A 177 3.73 -27.32 8.29
CA ASP A 177 3.85 -27.34 9.75
C ASP A 177 2.48 -27.24 10.48
N GLY A 178 1.45 -27.90 9.92
CA GLY A 178 0.09 -27.88 10.44
C GLY A 178 -0.70 -26.60 10.20
N LYS A 179 -0.11 -25.57 9.59
CA LYS A 179 -0.77 -24.32 9.22
C LYS A 179 -1.20 -24.35 7.77
N VAL A 180 -2.28 -23.67 7.46
CA VAL A 180 -2.74 -23.52 6.09
C VAL A 180 -1.96 -22.39 5.41
N LEU A 181 -1.39 -22.68 4.26
CA LEU A 181 -0.59 -21.77 3.44
C LEU A 181 -1.28 -21.57 2.08
N PHE A 182 -1.57 -20.33 1.72
CA PHE A 182 -1.98 -20.01 0.36
C PHE A 182 -0.77 -19.71 -0.51
N VAL A 183 -0.70 -20.39 -1.66
CA VAL A 183 0.35 -20.23 -2.66
C VAL A 183 -0.27 -19.76 -3.98
N PRO A 184 0.40 -18.91 -4.76
CA PRO A 184 -0.14 -18.46 -6.04
C PRO A 184 -0.45 -19.63 -6.98
N TRP A 185 -1.64 -19.62 -7.59
CA TRP A 185 -2.05 -20.57 -8.62
C TRP A 185 -1.60 -20.06 -9.98
N VAL A 186 -0.66 -20.74 -10.60
CA VAL A 186 -0.06 -20.35 -11.89
C VAL A 186 -0.37 -21.35 -13.01
N GLU A 187 -0.91 -22.52 -12.66
CA GLU A 187 -1.28 -23.58 -13.58
C GLU A 187 -2.61 -23.26 -14.27
N THR A 188 -2.96 -24.07 -15.24
CA THR A 188 -4.26 -24.02 -15.92
C THR A 188 -5.42 -24.07 -14.91
N ASP A 189 -6.40 -23.20 -15.08
CA ASP A 189 -7.63 -23.21 -14.28
C ASP A 189 -8.43 -24.48 -14.58
N PHE A 190 -8.49 -25.40 -13.62
CA PHE A 190 -9.19 -26.69 -13.75
C PHE A 190 -10.70 -26.56 -14.05
N ARG A 191 -11.27 -25.37 -13.78
CA ARG A 191 -12.70 -25.09 -14.00
C ARG A 191 -13.03 -24.70 -15.43
N THR A 192 -12.07 -24.13 -16.15
CA THR A 192 -12.25 -23.59 -17.52
C THR A 192 -11.36 -24.28 -18.55
N GLY A 193 -10.19 -24.78 -18.14
CA GLY A 193 -9.18 -25.33 -19.05
C GLY A 193 -8.28 -24.24 -19.65
N ASP A 194 -8.42 -23.00 -19.25
CA ASP A 194 -7.66 -21.86 -19.76
C ASP A 194 -6.51 -21.47 -18.82
N ALA A 195 -5.59 -20.67 -19.32
CA ALA A 195 -4.57 -20.03 -18.46
C ALA A 195 -5.22 -19.12 -17.42
N PRO A 196 -4.67 -19.03 -16.19
CA PRO A 196 -5.24 -18.20 -15.13
C PRO A 196 -5.07 -16.72 -15.47
N TRP A 197 -6.18 -15.98 -15.46
CA TRP A 197 -6.16 -14.53 -15.73
C TRP A 197 -5.51 -13.70 -14.60
N TRP A 198 -5.31 -14.30 -13.42
CA TRP A 198 -4.78 -13.65 -12.20
C TRP A 198 -3.28 -13.94 -11.97
N ALA A 199 -2.61 -14.76 -12.78
CA ALA A 199 -1.19 -15.10 -12.68
C ALA A 199 -0.26 -14.01 -13.23
#